data_21c29c65d6bbba4bd205d64e90b9c6b8
#
_entry.id   21c29c65d6bbba4bd205d64e90b9c6b8
#
_cell.length_a   1.000
_cell.length_b   1.000
_cell.length_c   1.000
_cell.angle_alpha   90.00
_cell.angle_beta   90.00
_cell.angle_gamma   90.00
#
_symmetry.space_group_name_H-M   'P 1'
#
loop_
_entity.id
_entity.type
_entity.pdbx_description
1 polymer ?
#
loop_
_entity_poly.entity_id
_entity_poly.type
_entity_poly.pdbx_seq_one_letter_code
_entity_poly.pdbx_strand_id
1 'polypeptide(L)'
;MRLVPTSTPAAQPPLILRLSVTDQVLCELRRRILHGVIEGGEPIPESQCAETLGVSRVPVREALLMLEREGLLQRDRRGRTVARTLGGRDYEEILTLRLEVEGMAARLCADARTEQDLEALESNIAAFAAAKSAEELASLDAEFHGILCSASGHRWLLTAWSTIRWPFEALLVKNFRSYIQATSLEESKVSTEDHRRIVEAIRSRKPHESELLVRQHISRWTDWKPA
;
A
#
# COMPACT_ATOMS: atom_id res chain seq x y z
N MET A 1 -22.41 -26.55 -56.57
CA MET A 1 -22.14 -25.39 -55.72
C MET A 1 -21.78 -25.94 -54.37
N ARG A 2 -20.47 -26.05 -54.06
CA ARG A 2 -19.95 -26.61 -52.79
C ARG A 2 -19.80 -25.45 -51.79
N LEU A 3 -20.48 -25.54 -50.68
CA LEU A 3 -20.32 -24.62 -49.53
C LEU A 3 -18.98 -24.91 -48.85
N VAL A 4 -18.13 -23.89 -48.78
CA VAL A 4 -16.89 -23.90 -48.01
C VAL A 4 -17.26 -23.63 -46.55
N PRO A 5 -16.83 -24.43 -45.55
CA PRO A 5 -17.07 -24.12 -44.15
C PRO A 5 -16.18 -22.97 -43.73
N THR A 6 -16.77 -21.89 -43.23
CA THR A 6 -16.08 -20.78 -42.59
C THR A 6 -15.52 -21.25 -41.23
N SER A 7 -14.20 -21.41 -41.17
CA SER A 7 -13.51 -21.69 -39.93
C SER A 7 -13.58 -20.45 -39.02
N THR A 8 -14.27 -20.58 -37.90
CA THR A 8 -14.23 -19.60 -36.78
C THR A 8 -12.80 -19.55 -36.24
N PRO A 9 -12.17 -18.38 -36.12
CA PRO A 9 -10.85 -18.30 -35.51
C PRO A 9 -10.94 -18.76 -34.05
N ALA A 10 -10.07 -19.71 -33.71
CA ALA A 10 -9.94 -20.19 -32.35
C ALA A 10 -9.63 -19.00 -31.41
N ALA A 11 -10.43 -18.82 -30.35
CA ALA A 11 -10.20 -17.82 -29.34
C ALA A 11 -8.80 -18.02 -28.74
N GLN A 12 -7.96 -16.99 -28.83
CA GLN A 12 -6.65 -17.02 -28.22
C GLN A 12 -6.85 -17.17 -26.68
N PRO A 13 -6.09 -18.05 -26.02
CA PRO A 13 -6.20 -18.20 -24.58
C PRO A 13 -5.85 -16.86 -23.89
N PRO A 14 -6.50 -16.53 -22.78
CA PRO A 14 -6.25 -15.27 -22.05
C PRO A 14 -4.77 -15.18 -21.71
N LEU A 15 -4.18 -14.02 -22.00
CA LEU A 15 -2.79 -13.70 -21.65
C LEU A 15 -2.68 -13.70 -20.12
N ILE A 16 -2.26 -14.82 -19.55
CA ILE A 16 -1.95 -14.89 -18.11
C ILE A 16 -0.71 -14.01 -17.93
N LEU A 17 -0.89 -12.82 -17.35
CA LEU A 17 0.20 -11.94 -16.91
C LEU A 17 0.94 -12.68 -15.78
N ARG A 18 1.93 -13.48 -16.13
CA ARG A 18 2.87 -14.01 -15.16
C ARG A 18 3.75 -12.85 -14.72
N LEU A 19 3.78 -12.58 -13.41
CA LEU A 19 4.73 -11.64 -12.82
C LEU A 19 6.14 -12.01 -13.30
N SER A 20 6.93 -11.01 -13.70
CA SER A 20 8.34 -11.22 -14.02
C SER A 20 9.08 -11.78 -12.79
N VAL A 21 10.23 -12.41 -12.99
CA VAL A 21 11.07 -12.88 -11.86
C VAL A 21 11.47 -11.70 -10.97
N THR A 22 11.74 -10.53 -11.56
CA THR A 22 12.01 -9.29 -10.82
C THR A 22 10.83 -8.89 -9.93
N ASP A 23 9.59 -8.94 -10.44
CA ASP A 23 8.39 -8.59 -9.66
C ASP A 23 8.16 -9.59 -8.51
N GLN A 24 8.39 -10.88 -8.76
CA GLN A 24 8.28 -11.91 -7.72
C GLN A 24 9.30 -11.68 -6.60
N VAL A 25 10.56 -11.40 -6.94
CA VAL A 25 11.61 -11.05 -5.98
C VAL A 25 11.27 -9.78 -5.22
N LEU A 26 10.79 -8.75 -5.92
CA LEU A 26 10.35 -7.48 -5.33
C LEU A 26 9.24 -7.70 -4.30
N CYS A 27 8.19 -8.43 -4.67
CA CYS A 27 7.09 -8.74 -3.77
C CYS A 27 7.54 -9.52 -2.53
N GLU A 28 8.41 -10.52 -2.70
CA GLU A 28 8.88 -11.33 -1.56
C GLU A 28 9.81 -10.54 -0.63
N LEU A 29 10.75 -9.76 -1.15
CA LEU A 29 11.63 -8.93 -0.33
C LEU A 29 10.83 -7.83 0.39
N ARG A 30 9.88 -7.17 -0.29
CA ARG A 30 8.98 -6.20 0.33
C ARG A 30 8.21 -6.81 1.48
N ARG A 31 7.59 -7.97 1.26
CA ARG A 31 6.88 -8.70 2.31
C ARG A 31 7.76 -8.99 3.51
N ARG A 32 9.00 -9.47 3.30
CA ARG A 32 9.95 -9.75 4.39
C ARG A 32 10.29 -8.51 5.22
N ILE A 33 10.45 -7.36 4.55
CA ILE A 33 10.73 -6.07 5.23
C ILE A 33 9.49 -5.61 6.01
N LEU A 34 8.32 -5.58 5.38
CA LEU A 34 7.07 -5.14 6.01
C LEU A 34 6.69 -6.01 7.21
N HIS A 35 6.93 -7.31 7.12
CA HIS A 35 6.64 -8.25 8.22
C HIS A 35 7.78 -8.32 9.26
N GLY A 36 8.88 -7.56 9.10
CA GLY A 36 9.98 -7.53 10.05
C GLY A 36 10.82 -8.82 10.07
N VAL A 37 10.76 -9.63 9.01
CA VAL A 37 11.67 -10.76 8.81
C VAL A 37 13.06 -10.26 8.45
N ILE A 38 13.13 -9.12 7.76
CA ILE A 38 14.35 -8.34 7.54
C ILE A 38 14.22 -7.09 8.41
N GLU A 39 15.10 -6.96 9.39
CA GLU A 39 15.05 -5.88 10.37
C GLU A 39 15.70 -4.58 9.85
N GLY A 40 15.27 -3.44 10.42
CA GLY A 40 15.88 -2.14 10.09
C GLY A 40 17.38 -2.13 10.40
N GLY A 41 18.19 -1.67 9.45
CA GLY A 41 19.67 -1.68 9.52
C GLY A 41 20.31 -2.99 9.06
N GLU A 42 19.52 -4.05 8.83
CA GLU A 42 20.05 -5.34 8.38
C GLU A 42 20.58 -5.23 6.94
N PRO A 43 21.82 -5.69 6.67
CA PRO A 43 22.38 -5.73 5.33
C PRO A 43 21.67 -6.76 4.45
N ILE A 44 21.43 -6.40 3.19
CA ILE A 44 20.77 -7.27 2.20
C ILE A 44 21.72 -7.52 1.01
N PRO A 45 22.65 -8.50 1.12
CA PRO A 45 23.60 -8.81 0.06
C PRO A 45 22.88 -9.45 -1.15
N GLU A 46 23.12 -8.92 -2.36
CA GLU A 46 22.53 -9.45 -3.61
C GLU A 46 22.78 -10.96 -3.80
N SER A 47 23.99 -11.43 -3.46
CA SER A 47 24.37 -12.84 -3.62
C SER A 47 23.58 -13.76 -2.71
N GLN A 48 23.40 -13.38 -1.46
CA GLN A 48 22.65 -14.16 -0.47
C GLN A 48 21.16 -14.20 -0.82
N CYS A 49 20.59 -13.06 -1.26
CA CYS A 49 19.20 -13.03 -1.72
C CYS A 49 19.00 -13.92 -2.96
N ALA A 50 19.91 -13.87 -3.93
CA ALA A 50 19.84 -14.70 -5.13
C ALA A 50 19.87 -16.19 -4.80
N GLU A 51 20.77 -16.59 -3.90
CA GLU A 51 20.88 -17.97 -3.42
C GLU A 51 19.63 -18.41 -2.68
N THR A 52 19.14 -17.59 -1.73
CA THR A 52 17.94 -17.90 -0.91
C THR A 52 16.68 -18.03 -1.77
N LEU A 53 16.55 -17.19 -2.82
CA LEU A 53 15.36 -17.17 -3.69
C LEU A 53 15.49 -18.10 -4.91
N GLY A 54 16.65 -18.73 -5.12
CA GLY A 54 16.88 -19.62 -6.25
C GLY A 54 16.86 -18.93 -7.61
N VAL A 55 17.29 -17.66 -7.69
CA VAL A 55 17.28 -16.85 -8.91
C VAL A 55 18.67 -16.28 -9.23
N SER A 56 18.85 -15.72 -10.42
CA SER A 56 20.09 -15.01 -10.77
C SER A 56 20.17 -13.65 -10.03
N ARG A 57 21.38 -13.03 -10.00
CA ARG A 57 21.60 -11.74 -9.33
C ARG A 57 20.92 -10.56 -10.02
N VAL A 58 20.64 -10.64 -11.33
CA VAL A 58 20.07 -9.53 -12.10
C VAL A 58 18.69 -9.12 -11.57
N PRO A 59 17.68 -10.01 -11.49
CA PRO A 59 16.36 -9.63 -10.96
C PRO A 59 16.42 -9.19 -9.50
N VAL A 60 17.37 -9.72 -8.68
CA VAL A 60 17.56 -9.27 -7.30
C VAL A 60 18.06 -7.83 -7.25
N ARG A 61 19.08 -7.49 -8.05
CA ARG A 61 19.59 -6.12 -8.12
C ARG A 61 18.54 -5.12 -8.54
N GLU A 62 17.73 -5.46 -9.57
CA GLU A 62 16.62 -4.63 -10.02
C GLU A 62 15.58 -4.43 -8.91
N ALA A 63 15.17 -5.50 -8.23
CA ALA A 63 14.24 -5.44 -7.11
C ALA A 63 14.76 -4.59 -5.95
N LEU A 64 16.04 -4.71 -5.58
CA LEU A 64 16.67 -3.90 -4.53
C LEU A 64 16.70 -2.41 -4.90
N LEU A 65 16.96 -2.07 -6.16
CA LEU A 65 16.87 -0.67 -6.64
C LEU A 65 15.44 -0.13 -6.57
N MET A 66 14.44 -0.96 -6.85
CA MET A 66 13.04 -0.56 -6.73
C MET A 66 12.66 -0.33 -5.26
N LEU A 67 13.05 -1.22 -4.35
CA LEU A 67 12.84 -1.06 -2.91
C LEU A 67 13.56 0.17 -2.32
N GLU A 68 14.73 0.53 -2.86
CA GLU A 68 15.44 1.76 -2.48
C GLU A 68 14.65 3.00 -2.91
N ARG A 69 14.07 3.00 -4.14
CA ARG A 69 13.18 4.07 -4.62
C ARG A 69 11.86 4.14 -3.84
N GLU A 70 11.37 3.01 -3.37
CA GLU A 70 10.18 2.90 -2.51
C GLU A 70 10.45 3.35 -1.06
N GLY A 71 11.69 3.69 -0.71
CA GLY A 71 12.06 4.15 0.61
C GLY A 71 12.15 3.05 1.68
N LEU A 72 12.06 1.77 1.31
CA LEU A 72 12.23 0.64 2.22
C LEU A 72 13.70 0.26 2.44
N LEU A 73 14.57 0.59 1.49
CA LEU A 73 16.00 0.36 1.58
C LEU A 73 16.77 1.68 1.52
N GLN A 74 18.01 1.64 1.98
CA GLN A 74 18.94 2.76 1.90
C GLN A 74 20.39 2.25 1.80
N ARG A 75 21.32 3.16 1.49
CA ARG A 75 22.75 2.87 1.58
C ARG A 75 23.28 3.26 2.95
N ASP A 76 24.00 2.35 3.61
CA ASP A 76 24.71 2.67 4.84
C ASP A 76 26.00 3.48 4.55
N ARG A 77 26.71 3.88 5.61
CA ARG A 77 27.96 4.66 5.48
C ARG A 77 29.09 3.90 4.75
N ARG A 78 28.96 2.59 4.59
CA ARG A 78 29.91 1.73 3.85
C ARG A 78 29.42 1.42 2.44
N GLY A 79 28.32 2.05 1.98
CA GLY A 79 27.72 1.85 0.67
C GLY A 79 26.95 0.52 0.51
N ARG A 80 26.71 -0.22 1.59
CA ARG A 80 25.93 -1.47 1.54
C ARG A 80 24.44 -1.16 1.54
N THR A 81 23.66 -1.94 0.78
CA THR A 81 22.20 -1.90 0.85
C THR A 81 21.73 -2.48 2.18
N VAL A 82 20.94 -1.71 2.93
CA VAL A 82 20.36 -2.12 4.23
C VAL A 82 18.89 -1.76 4.25
N ALA A 83 18.08 -2.50 5.02
CA ALA A 83 16.70 -2.12 5.30
C ALA A 83 16.68 -0.78 6.07
N ARG A 84 15.77 0.12 5.70
CA ARG A 84 15.65 1.41 6.39
C ARG A 84 15.09 1.19 7.80
N THR A 85 15.73 1.81 8.79
CA THR A 85 15.16 1.90 10.13
C THR A 85 14.18 3.06 10.16
N LEU A 86 12.89 2.75 10.27
CA LEU A 86 11.82 3.73 10.40
C LEU A 86 11.47 3.92 11.87
N GLY A 87 11.40 5.17 12.32
CA GLY A 87 11.14 5.55 13.71
C GLY A 87 10.03 6.57 13.86
N GLY A 88 9.85 7.07 15.10
CA GLY A 88 8.77 8.03 15.43
C GLY A 88 8.80 9.31 14.61
N ARG A 89 10.00 9.84 14.30
CA ARG A 89 10.13 11.02 13.44
C ARG A 89 9.65 10.77 12.01
N ASP A 90 10.02 9.62 11.41
CA ASP A 90 9.51 9.26 10.07
C ASP A 90 7.99 9.17 10.08
N TYR A 91 7.42 8.60 11.15
CA TYR A 91 5.98 8.50 11.33
C TYR A 91 5.30 9.88 11.37
N GLU A 92 5.81 10.82 12.17
CA GLU A 92 5.28 12.18 12.26
C GLU A 92 5.38 12.93 10.92
N GLU A 93 6.51 12.83 10.23
CA GLU A 93 6.73 13.47 8.92
C GLU A 93 5.79 12.87 7.85
N ILE A 94 5.60 11.54 7.83
CA ILE A 94 4.69 10.85 6.91
C ILE A 94 3.23 11.24 7.20
N LEU A 95 2.80 11.26 8.47
CA LEU A 95 1.43 11.67 8.82
C LEU A 95 1.13 13.10 8.40
N THR A 96 2.08 14.03 8.61
CA THR A 96 1.93 15.42 8.17
C THR A 96 1.73 15.52 6.67
N LEU A 97 2.54 14.79 5.89
CA LEU A 97 2.40 14.75 4.44
C LEU A 97 1.08 14.12 3.99
N ARG A 98 0.65 13.04 4.64
CA ARG A 98 -0.63 12.37 4.39
C ARG A 98 -1.82 13.31 4.57
N LEU A 99 -1.84 14.10 5.65
CA LEU A 99 -2.91 15.07 5.90
C LEU A 99 -3.14 16.01 4.72
N GLU A 100 -2.06 16.50 4.09
CA GLU A 100 -2.16 17.41 2.96
C GLU A 100 -2.51 16.68 1.64
N VAL A 101 -1.81 15.60 1.35
CA VAL A 101 -1.99 14.84 0.09
C VAL A 101 -3.37 14.19 0.04
N GLU A 102 -3.75 13.48 1.10
CA GLU A 102 -4.97 12.68 1.11
C GLU A 102 -6.21 13.52 1.41
N GLY A 103 -6.08 14.57 2.23
CA GLY A 103 -7.17 15.53 2.41
C GLY A 103 -7.57 16.18 1.09
N MET A 104 -6.57 16.66 0.31
CA MET A 104 -6.82 17.19 -1.03
C MET A 104 -7.36 16.11 -1.98
N ALA A 105 -6.82 14.89 -1.93
CA ALA A 105 -7.28 13.78 -2.76
C ALA A 105 -8.75 13.44 -2.49
N ALA A 106 -9.17 13.36 -1.22
CA ALA A 106 -10.55 13.08 -0.84
C ALA A 106 -11.52 14.15 -1.36
N ARG A 107 -11.15 15.42 -1.26
CA ARG A 107 -11.93 16.52 -1.81
C ARG A 107 -12.14 16.39 -3.32
N LEU A 108 -11.07 16.13 -4.06
CA LEU A 108 -11.14 15.96 -5.52
C LEU A 108 -11.85 14.67 -5.92
N CYS A 109 -11.65 13.59 -5.16
CA CYS A 109 -12.32 12.31 -5.37
C CYS A 109 -13.84 12.45 -5.30
N ALA A 110 -14.40 13.24 -4.37
CA ALA A 110 -15.83 13.46 -4.25
C ALA A 110 -16.46 14.03 -5.54
N ASP A 111 -15.70 14.84 -6.29
CA ASP A 111 -16.17 15.40 -7.58
C ASP A 111 -15.89 14.46 -8.76
N ALA A 112 -14.71 13.80 -8.78
CA ALA A 112 -14.21 13.07 -9.95
C ALA A 112 -14.59 11.58 -9.98
N ARG A 113 -14.88 10.97 -8.82
CA ARG A 113 -15.07 9.52 -8.65
C ARG A 113 -16.04 8.90 -9.65
N THR A 114 -15.77 7.68 -10.08
CA THR A 114 -16.66 6.81 -10.84
C THR A 114 -17.37 5.83 -9.90
N GLU A 115 -18.39 5.12 -10.41
CA GLU A 115 -19.02 4.02 -9.65
C GLU A 115 -18.03 2.89 -9.38
N GLN A 116 -17.11 2.61 -10.31
CA GLN A 116 -16.05 1.62 -10.13
C GLN A 116 -15.11 1.98 -8.97
N ASP A 117 -14.79 3.26 -8.78
CA ASP A 117 -13.99 3.72 -7.63
C ASP A 117 -14.72 3.48 -6.31
N LEU A 118 -16.03 3.73 -6.26
CA LEU A 118 -16.85 3.45 -5.08
C LEU A 118 -16.92 1.96 -4.77
N GLU A 119 -17.12 1.12 -5.77
CA GLU A 119 -17.11 -0.34 -5.62
C GLU A 119 -15.75 -0.83 -5.09
N ALA A 120 -14.64 -0.28 -5.59
CA ALA A 120 -13.30 -0.62 -5.12
C ALA A 120 -13.09 -0.24 -3.64
N LEU A 121 -13.51 0.98 -3.25
CA LEU A 121 -13.43 1.43 -1.85
C LEU A 121 -14.30 0.56 -0.92
N GLU A 122 -15.52 0.22 -1.31
CA GLU A 122 -16.41 -0.63 -0.53
C GLU A 122 -15.89 -2.06 -0.39
N SER A 123 -15.36 -2.61 -1.48
CA SER A 123 -14.72 -3.94 -1.46
C SER A 123 -13.51 -3.96 -0.51
N ASN A 124 -12.70 -2.90 -0.53
CA ASN A 124 -11.57 -2.77 0.40
C ASN A 124 -12.04 -2.69 1.86
N ILE A 125 -13.09 -1.90 2.17
CA ILE A 125 -13.68 -1.82 3.52
C ILE A 125 -14.17 -3.18 4.00
N ALA A 126 -14.82 -3.95 3.13
CA ALA A 126 -15.29 -5.29 3.47
C ALA A 126 -14.10 -6.24 3.77
N ALA A 127 -13.03 -6.17 2.97
CA ALA A 127 -11.80 -6.91 3.21
C ALA A 127 -11.14 -6.50 4.54
N PHE A 128 -11.05 -5.19 4.82
CA PHE A 128 -10.49 -4.67 6.08
C PHE A 128 -11.26 -5.18 7.30
N ALA A 129 -12.59 -5.17 7.26
CA ALA A 129 -13.42 -5.73 8.33
C ALA A 129 -13.23 -7.24 8.52
N ALA A 130 -12.86 -7.97 7.46
CA ALA A 130 -12.60 -9.41 7.49
C ALA A 130 -11.14 -9.78 7.80
N ALA A 131 -10.24 -8.80 7.92
CA ALA A 131 -8.80 -8.99 8.14
C ALA A 131 -8.52 -9.80 9.43
N LYS A 132 -7.47 -10.63 9.38
CA LYS A 132 -7.13 -11.58 10.43
C LYS A 132 -5.76 -11.34 11.06
N SER A 133 -5.01 -10.35 10.56
CA SER A 133 -3.68 -10.01 11.06
C SER A 133 -3.38 -8.52 10.97
N ALA A 134 -2.36 -8.07 11.68
CA ALA A 134 -1.84 -6.71 11.62
C ALA A 134 -1.36 -6.35 10.22
N GLU A 135 -0.75 -7.30 9.52
CA GLU A 135 -0.23 -7.16 8.17
C GLU A 135 -1.35 -6.93 7.16
N GLU A 136 -2.43 -7.72 7.26
CA GLU A 136 -3.62 -7.55 6.42
C GLU A 136 -4.28 -6.18 6.67
N LEU A 137 -4.44 -5.77 7.94
CA LEU A 137 -4.98 -4.47 8.30
C LEU A 137 -4.13 -3.33 7.72
N ALA A 138 -2.80 -3.40 7.88
CA ALA A 138 -1.90 -2.36 7.39
C ALA A 138 -1.92 -2.24 5.85
N SER A 139 -1.91 -3.38 5.16
CA SER A 139 -1.95 -3.41 3.69
C SER A 139 -3.27 -2.87 3.15
N LEU A 140 -4.40 -3.25 3.74
CA LEU A 140 -5.73 -2.81 3.32
C LEU A 140 -5.97 -1.33 3.65
N ASP A 141 -5.46 -0.82 4.79
CA ASP A 141 -5.50 0.61 5.10
C ASP A 141 -4.71 1.41 4.05
N ALA A 142 -3.47 1.02 3.78
CA ALA A 142 -2.64 1.66 2.76
C ALA A 142 -3.27 1.57 1.35
N GLU A 143 -3.96 0.48 1.02
CA GLU A 143 -4.68 0.32 -0.23
C GLU A 143 -5.89 1.26 -0.32
N PHE A 144 -6.71 1.38 0.74
CA PHE A 144 -7.84 2.31 0.82
C PHE A 144 -7.41 3.73 0.44
N HIS A 145 -6.35 4.22 1.07
CA HIS A 145 -5.81 5.55 0.82
C HIS A 145 -5.22 5.70 -0.59
N GLY A 146 -4.64 4.61 -1.13
CA GLY A 146 -4.18 4.55 -2.52
C GLY A 146 -5.31 4.66 -3.53
N ILE A 147 -6.42 3.95 -3.31
CA ILE A 147 -7.64 4.03 -4.14
C ILE A 147 -8.19 5.46 -4.11
N LEU A 148 -8.28 6.08 -2.94
CA LEU A 148 -8.72 7.46 -2.77
C LEU A 148 -7.87 8.45 -3.58
N CYS A 149 -6.55 8.33 -3.49
CA CYS A 149 -5.62 9.17 -4.26
C CYS A 149 -5.77 8.95 -5.78
N SER A 150 -5.96 7.71 -6.21
CA SER A 150 -6.18 7.37 -7.62
C SER A 150 -7.49 7.95 -8.14
N ALA A 151 -8.59 7.76 -7.40
CA ALA A 151 -9.94 8.22 -7.73
C ALA A 151 -10.06 9.75 -7.75
N SER A 152 -9.11 10.48 -7.16
CA SER A 152 -9.03 11.94 -7.26
C SER A 152 -8.79 12.45 -8.68
N GLY A 153 -8.32 11.60 -9.60
CA GLY A 153 -7.91 11.97 -10.96
C GLY A 153 -6.64 12.85 -11.01
N HIS A 154 -6.02 13.15 -9.87
CA HIS A 154 -4.88 14.05 -9.77
C HIS A 154 -3.56 13.26 -9.72
N ARG A 155 -2.93 13.06 -10.87
CA ARG A 155 -1.73 12.21 -11.02
C ARG A 155 -0.59 12.51 -10.03
N TRP A 156 -0.37 13.77 -9.67
CA TRP A 156 0.72 14.15 -8.77
C TRP A 156 0.41 13.85 -7.29
N LEU A 157 -0.85 13.83 -6.89
CA LEU A 157 -1.24 13.34 -5.56
C LEU A 157 -0.99 11.84 -5.46
N LEU A 158 -1.36 11.07 -6.49
CA LEU A 158 -1.08 9.64 -6.55
C LEU A 158 0.43 9.37 -6.54
N THR A 159 1.24 10.16 -7.26
CA THR A 159 2.71 10.05 -7.23
C THR A 159 3.26 10.32 -5.84
N ALA A 160 2.81 11.40 -5.18
CA ALA A 160 3.24 11.74 -3.82
C ALA A 160 2.87 10.62 -2.83
N TRP A 161 1.64 10.11 -2.90
CA TRP A 161 1.21 8.96 -2.11
C TRP A 161 2.09 7.73 -2.34
N SER A 162 2.38 7.39 -3.60
CA SER A 162 3.19 6.24 -3.97
C SER A 162 4.60 6.27 -3.37
N THR A 163 5.14 7.46 -3.10
CA THR A 163 6.48 7.64 -2.51
C THR A 163 6.52 7.27 -1.02
N ILE A 164 5.40 7.46 -0.30
CA ILE A 164 5.33 7.24 1.14
C ILE A 164 4.57 5.96 1.52
N ARG A 165 3.86 5.34 0.58
CA ARG A 165 3.01 4.19 0.83
C ARG A 165 3.73 3.08 1.60
N TRP A 166 4.89 2.64 1.10
CA TRP A 166 5.56 1.48 1.68
C TRP A 166 6.22 1.76 3.03
N PRO A 167 6.94 2.89 3.24
CA PRO A 167 7.38 3.30 4.57
C PRO A 167 6.21 3.43 5.56
N PHE A 168 5.09 3.99 5.13
CA PHE A 168 3.89 4.10 5.93
C PHE A 168 3.32 2.72 6.30
N GLU A 169 3.15 1.81 5.33
CA GLU A 169 2.66 0.45 5.58
C GLU A 169 3.57 -0.31 6.56
N ALA A 170 4.90 -0.17 6.45
CA ALA A 170 5.84 -0.76 7.40
C ALA A 170 5.65 -0.24 8.83
N LEU A 171 5.37 1.05 8.99
CA LEU A 171 5.04 1.66 10.29
C LEU A 171 3.68 1.19 10.79
N LEU A 172 2.67 1.09 9.92
CA LEU A 172 1.35 0.59 10.27
C LEU A 172 1.37 -0.83 10.79
N VAL A 173 2.15 -1.74 10.18
CA VAL A 173 2.29 -3.12 10.68
C VAL A 173 2.75 -3.13 12.13
N LYS A 174 3.76 -2.33 12.47
CA LYS A 174 4.23 -2.19 13.85
C LYS A 174 3.13 -1.65 14.76
N ASN A 175 2.42 -0.64 14.29
CA ASN A 175 1.33 0.00 15.02
C ASN A 175 0.19 -0.97 15.31
N PHE A 176 -0.32 -1.66 14.29
CA PHE A 176 -1.38 -2.64 14.49
C PHE A 176 -0.95 -3.80 15.38
N ARG A 177 0.28 -4.31 15.24
CA ARG A 177 0.80 -5.35 16.14
C ARG A 177 0.78 -4.91 17.60
N SER A 178 1.30 -3.73 17.90
CA SER A 178 1.30 -3.21 19.29
C SER A 178 -0.12 -2.92 19.79
N TYR A 179 -0.99 -2.38 18.94
CA TYR A 179 -2.38 -2.13 19.30
C TYR A 179 -3.14 -3.44 19.59
N ILE A 180 -2.99 -4.45 18.74
CA ILE A 180 -3.60 -5.78 18.93
C ILE A 180 -3.09 -6.46 20.20
N GLN A 181 -1.81 -6.28 20.55
CA GLN A 181 -1.26 -6.80 21.80
C GLN A 181 -1.85 -6.10 23.04
N ALA A 182 -2.14 -4.80 22.95
CA ALA A 182 -2.70 -4.02 24.05
C ALA A 182 -4.22 -4.18 24.18
N THR A 183 -4.92 -4.52 23.11
CA THR A 183 -6.39 -4.61 23.03
C THR A 183 -6.83 -5.94 22.42
N SER A 184 -7.31 -5.90 21.18
CA SER A 184 -7.67 -7.07 20.38
C SER A 184 -7.63 -6.76 18.90
N LEU A 185 -7.63 -7.81 18.07
CA LEU A 185 -7.77 -7.67 16.63
C LEU A 185 -9.10 -6.99 16.26
N GLU A 186 -10.18 -7.28 16.97
CA GLU A 186 -11.50 -6.71 16.67
C GLU A 186 -11.55 -5.21 16.98
N GLU A 187 -10.96 -4.80 18.10
CA GLU A 187 -10.85 -3.36 18.45
C GLU A 187 -9.94 -2.59 17.50
N SER A 188 -8.95 -3.26 16.89
CA SER A 188 -8.07 -2.63 15.89
C SER A 188 -8.77 -2.27 14.57
N LYS A 189 -10.00 -2.78 14.34
CA LYS A 189 -10.83 -2.49 13.17
C LYS A 189 -11.63 -1.19 13.27
N VAL A 190 -11.34 -0.33 14.24
CA VAL A 190 -12.02 0.96 14.44
C VAL A 190 -12.04 1.84 13.18
N SER A 191 -11.03 1.75 12.32
CA SER A 191 -10.95 2.44 11.04
C SER A 191 -12.04 2.04 10.05
N THR A 192 -12.68 0.88 10.21
CA THR A 192 -13.77 0.42 9.33
C THR A 192 -14.90 1.44 9.26
N GLU A 193 -15.31 1.99 10.41
CA GLU A 193 -16.40 2.96 10.46
C GLU A 193 -15.97 4.32 9.91
N ASP A 194 -14.74 4.73 10.16
CA ASP A 194 -14.21 5.96 9.59
C ASP A 194 -14.16 5.87 8.04
N HIS A 195 -13.68 4.74 7.50
CA HIS A 195 -13.65 4.51 6.07
C HIS A 195 -15.06 4.52 5.45
N ARG A 196 -16.07 3.92 6.10
CA ARG A 196 -17.48 3.97 5.65
C ARG A 196 -17.99 5.41 5.57
N ARG A 197 -17.73 6.22 6.59
CA ARG A 197 -18.14 7.63 6.63
C ARG A 197 -17.48 8.46 5.53
N ILE A 198 -16.18 8.20 5.26
CA ILE A 198 -15.44 8.84 4.17
C ILE A 198 -16.10 8.49 2.82
N VAL A 199 -16.35 7.21 2.56
CA VAL A 199 -16.94 6.74 1.30
C VAL A 199 -18.35 7.30 1.12
N GLU A 200 -19.15 7.38 2.18
CA GLU A 200 -20.50 7.96 2.11
C GLU A 200 -20.47 9.46 1.76
N ALA A 201 -19.54 10.22 2.32
CA ALA A 201 -19.36 11.63 1.96
C ALA A 201 -18.92 11.79 0.49
N ILE A 202 -18.00 10.92 0.01
CA ILE A 202 -17.56 10.87 -1.39
C ILE A 202 -18.73 10.48 -2.31
N ARG A 203 -19.52 9.48 -1.96
CA ARG A 203 -20.71 9.04 -2.69
C ARG A 203 -21.71 10.18 -2.84
N SER A 204 -21.96 10.89 -1.75
CA SER A 204 -22.86 12.02 -1.67
C SER A 204 -22.32 13.31 -2.30
N ARG A 205 -21.15 13.28 -2.93
CA ARG A 205 -20.48 14.44 -3.57
C ARG A 205 -20.36 15.64 -2.64
N LYS A 206 -19.78 15.40 -1.44
CA LYS A 206 -19.54 16.42 -0.41
C LYS A 206 -18.01 16.65 -0.24
N PRO A 207 -17.37 17.45 -1.10
CA PRO A 207 -15.91 17.56 -1.15
C PRO A 207 -15.29 18.00 0.18
N HIS A 208 -15.82 19.03 0.82
CA HIS A 208 -15.29 19.56 2.09
C HIS A 208 -15.50 18.58 3.26
N GLU A 209 -16.62 17.87 3.29
CA GLU A 209 -16.89 16.85 4.31
C GLU A 209 -15.95 15.66 4.13
N SER A 210 -15.71 15.23 2.89
CA SER A 210 -14.78 14.15 2.56
C SER A 210 -13.35 14.49 3.01
N GLU A 211 -12.86 15.70 2.72
CA GLU A 211 -11.58 16.20 3.19
C GLU A 211 -11.48 16.20 4.71
N LEU A 212 -12.49 16.74 5.40
CA LEU A 212 -12.52 16.81 6.86
C LEU A 212 -12.45 15.43 7.50
N LEU A 213 -13.26 14.49 6.99
CA LEU A 213 -13.30 13.12 7.52
C LEU A 213 -11.98 12.37 7.34
N VAL A 214 -11.33 12.52 6.19
CA VAL A 214 -10.00 11.93 5.96
C VAL A 214 -8.95 12.53 6.90
N ARG A 215 -8.94 13.86 7.07
CA ARG A 215 -8.03 14.52 8.00
C ARG A 215 -8.27 14.06 9.46
N GLN A 216 -9.53 13.92 9.88
CA GLN A 216 -9.87 13.41 11.21
C GLN A 216 -9.43 11.97 11.40
N HIS A 217 -9.65 11.12 10.39
CA HIS A 217 -9.21 9.73 10.41
C HIS A 217 -7.69 9.62 10.57
N ILE A 218 -6.91 10.34 9.76
CA ILE A 218 -5.44 10.34 9.84
C ILE A 218 -4.96 10.90 11.19
N SER A 219 -5.57 12.01 11.67
CA SER A 219 -5.19 12.64 12.92
C SER A 219 -5.44 11.76 14.15
N ARG A 220 -6.37 10.82 14.11
CA ARG A 220 -6.61 9.87 15.21
C ARG A 220 -5.36 9.06 15.56
N TRP A 221 -4.50 8.79 14.60
CA TRP A 221 -3.28 8.02 14.76
C TRP A 221 -2.06 8.86 15.16
N THR A 222 -2.18 10.21 15.24
CA THR A 222 -1.06 11.09 15.65
C THR A 222 -0.68 10.92 17.11
N ASP A 223 -1.63 10.59 17.96
CA ASP A 223 -1.39 10.40 19.40
C ASP A 223 -0.78 9.03 19.72
N TRP A 224 -0.81 8.15 18.75
CA TRP A 224 -0.28 6.80 18.89
C TRP A 224 1.20 6.77 18.46
N LYS A 225 2.11 6.67 19.43
CA LYS A 225 3.55 6.60 19.16
C LYS A 225 3.98 5.13 19.16
N PRO A 226 4.60 4.66 18.07
CA PRO A 226 5.22 3.34 18.07
C PRO A 226 6.31 3.30 19.15
N ALA A 227 6.32 2.23 19.94
CA ALA A 227 7.35 1.96 20.93
C ALA A 227 8.73 1.76 20.30
#